data_e1481bd7b594ac9a5f6842d97ff3bbd0
#
_entry.id   e1481bd7b594ac9a5f6842d97ff3bbd0
#
_cell.length_a   1.000
_cell.length_b   1.000
_cell.length_c   1.000
_cell.angle_alpha   90.00
_cell.angle_beta   90.00
_cell.angle_gamma   90.00
#
_symmetry.space_group_name_H-M   'P 1'
#
loop_
_entity.id
_entity.type
_entity.pdbx_description
1 polymer ?
#
loop_
_entity_poly.entity_id
_entity_poly.type
_entity_poly.pdbx_seq_one_letter_code
_entity_poly.pdbx_strand_id
1 'polypeptide(L)'
;YLSGEAFAALRGHTILGRTMREGPNDTAAFDRGLARAADPGHLLHHLFGVRALALFGALGEAEGASYLSGLLIGHEVRAACAGDGASVHLIGAETLCGLYARAIAARGAQAVVHGEEAAARGLFRLSAEVNWQ
;
A
#
# COMPACT_ATOMS: atom_id res chain seq x y z
N TYR A 1 -0.09 0.07 10.62
CA TYR A 1 0.61 -1.01 9.90
C TYR A 1 2.02 -0.57 9.51
N LEU A 2 2.91 -1.54 9.31
CA LEU A 2 4.32 -1.30 8.93
C LEU A 2 4.57 -1.46 7.43
N SER A 3 3.57 -1.27 6.58
CA SER A 3 3.65 -1.59 5.14
C SER A 3 4.69 -0.75 4.40
N GLY A 4 4.87 0.52 4.79
CA GLY A 4 5.92 1.38 4.22
C GLY A 4 7.34 0.89 4.57
N GLU A 5 7.58 0.55 5.83
CA GLU A 5 8.85 -0.03 6.29
C GLU A 5 9.12 -1.39 5.64
N ALA A 6 8.09 -2.23 5.56
CA ALA A 6 8.20 -3.53 4.89
C ALA A 6 8.54 -3.36 3.40
N PHE A 7 7.89 -2.41 2.71
CA PHE A 7 8.20 -2.10 1.31
C PHE A 7 9.66 -1.67 1.15
N ALA A 8 10.12 -0.74 1.96
CA ALA A 8 11.50 -0.24 1.92
C ALA A 8 12.52 -1.37 2.18
N ALA A 9 12.28 -2.18 3.20
CA ALA A 9 13.15 -3.31 3.54
C ALA A 9 13.17 -4.39 2.43
N LEU A 10 12.01 -4.78 1.91
CA LEU A 10 11.90 -5.79 0.86
C LEU A 10 12.57 -5.33 -0.44
N ARG A 11 12.38 -4.07 -0.82
CA ARG A 11 13.00 -3.49 -2.00
C ARG A 11 14.50 -3.28 -1.83
N GLY A 12 14.94 -2.73 -0.69
CA GLY A 12 16.32 -2.34 -0.47
C GLY A 12 17.26 -3.47 -0.04
N HIS A 13 16.75 -4.45 0.71
CA HIS A 13 17.60 -5.38 1.45
C HIS A 13 17.32 -6.87 1.19
N THR A 14 16.44 -7.19 0.23
CA THR A 14 16.11 -8.59 -0.07
C THR A 14 16.39 -8.96 -1.52
N ILE A 15 16.25 -10.26 -1.83
CA ILE A 15 16.36 -10.77 -3.20
C ILE A 15 15.27 -10.22 -4.13
N LEU A 16 14.16 -9.69 -3.59
CA LEU A 16 13.08 -9.13 -4.40
C LEU A 16 13.56 -7.86 -5.11
N GLY A 17 14.24 -6.97 -4.39
CA GLY A 17 14.72 -5.72 -4.93
C GLY A 17 15.80 -5.86 -6.01
N ARG A 18 16.50 -7.02 -6.06
CA ARG A 18 17.55 -7.27 -7.06
C ARG A 18 17.04 -7.29 -8.50
N THR A 19 15.76 -7.50 -8.69
CA THR A 19 15.09 -7.49 -10.01
C THR A 19 14.28 -6.24 -10.26
N MET A 20 14.38 -5.24 -9.38
CA MET A 20 13.63 -3.99 -9.49
C MET A 20 14.56 -2.85 -9.86
N ARG A 21 14.13 -2.03 -10.81
CA ARG A 21 14.75 -0.75 -11.14
C ARG A 21 13.85 0.40 -10.72
N GLU A 22 14.45 1.57 -10.54
CA GLU A 22 13.66 2.79 -10.38
C GLU A 22 12.91 3.10 -11.66
N GLY A 23 11.66 3.53 -11.49
CA GLY A 23 10.78 3.88 -12.58
C GLY A 23 9.56 4.65 -12.07
N PRO A 24 8.77 5.22 -12.96
CA PRO A 24 7.51 5.85 -12.59
C PRO A 24 6.55 4.83 -11.98
N ASN A 25 5.59 5.32 -11.21
CA ASN A 25 4.52 4.48 -10.68
C ASN A 25 3.72 3.87 -11.84
N ASP A 26 3.70 2.55 -11.90
CA ASP A 26 2.94 1.77 -12.89
C ASP A 26 1.62 1.30 -12.27
N THR A 27 0.53 1.94 -12.70
CA THR A 27 -0.81 1.66 -12.19
C THR A 27 -1.26 0.24 -12.53
N ALA A 28 -0.92 -0.27 -13.71
CA ALA A 28 -1.32 -1.62 -14.12
C ALA A 28 -0.58 -2.68 -13.30
N ALA A 29 0.71 -2.49 -13.06
CA ALA A 29 1.48 -3.36 -12.17
C ALA A 29 0.97 -3.31 -10.73
N PHE A 30 0.61 -2.12 -10.21
CA PHE A 30 -0.01 -1.96 -8.90
C PHE A 30 -1.32 -2.75 -8.80
N ASP A 31 -2.20 -2.64 -9.80
CA ASP A 31 -3.48 -3.37 -9.83
C ASP A 31 -3.28 -4.89 -9.89
N ARG A 32 -2.29 -5.37 -10.62
CA ARG A 32 -1.91 -6.78 -10.63
C ARG A 32 -1.48 -7.24 -9.22
N GLY A 33 -0.74 -6.42 -8.48
CA GLY A 33 -0.38 -6.66 -7.11
C GLY A 33 -1.60 -6.71 -6.18
N LEU A 34 -2.54 -5.77 -6.31
CA LEU A 34 -3.81 -5.77 -5.57
C LEU A 34 -4.64 -7.04 -5.86
N ALA A 35 -4.78 -7.41 -7.12
CA ALA A 35 -5.50 -8.63 -7.51
C ALA A 35 -4.84 -9.86 -6.88
N ARG A 36 -3.51 -9.96 -6.90
CA ARG A 36 -2.78 -11.06 -6.26
C ARG A 36 -3.01 -11.13 -4.76
N ALA A 37 -3.11 -9.99 -4.07
CA ALA A 37 -3.40 -9.95 -2.64
C ALA A 37 -4.80 -10.51 -2.30
N ALA A 38 -5.74 -10.49 -3.25
CA ALA A 38 -7.08 -11.03 -3.08
C ALA A 38 -7.14 -12.55 -3.25
N ASP A 39 -6.17 -13.16 -3.92
CA ASP A 39 -6.11 -14.61 -4.13
C ASP A 39 -5.95 -15.38 -2.81
N PRO A 40 -6.32 -16.67 -2.75
CA PRO A 40 -6.01 -17.52 -1.63
C PRO A 40 -4.51 -17.60 -1.36
N GLY A 41 -4.15 -17.56 -0.08
CA GLY A 41 -2.76 -17.59 0.36
C GLY A 41 -2.45 -16.50 1.36
N HIS A 42 -1.23 -16.46 1.84
CA HIS A 42 -0.74 -15.47 2.79
C HIS A 42 0.40 -14.64 2.18
N LEU A 43 0.72 -13.53 2.80
CA LEU A 43 1.68 -12.55 2.30
C LEU A 43 3.02 -13.16 1.88
N LEU A 44 3.63 -14.03 2.70
CA LEU A 44 4.94 -14.63 2.39
C LEU A 44 4.92 -15.49 1.12
N HIS A 45 3.81 -16.22 0.89
CA HIS A 45 3.63 -16.97 -0.35
C HIS A 45 3.53 -16.02 -1.56
N HIS A 46 2.76 -14.96 -1.45
CA HIS A 46 2.61 -13.99 -2.52
C HIS A 46 3.89 -13.20 -2.79
N LEU A 47 4.67 -12.87 -1.76
CA LEU A 47 5.99 -12.22 -1.91
C LEU A 47 6.96 -13.06 -2.73
N PHE A 48 6.97 -14.39 -2.55
CA PHE A 48 7.80 -15.26 -3.41
C PHE A 48 7.38 -15.16 -4.88
N GLY A 49 6.09 -14.97 -5.15
CA GLY A 49 5.55 -14.73 -6.50
C GLY A 49 6.17 -13.52 -7.20
N VAL A 50 6.50 -12.44 -6.48
CA VAL A 50 7.17 -11.25 -7.03
C VAL A 50 8.50 -11.67 -7.70
N ARG A 51 9.30 -12.48 -6.99
CA ARG A 51 10.59 -12.97 -7.50
C ARG A 51 10.39 -13.91 -8.70
N ALA A 52 9.44 -14.83 -8.59
CA ALA A 52 9.18 -15.79 -9.66
C ALA A 52 8.74 -15.08 -10.96
N LEU A 53 7.78 -14.14 -10.88
CA LEU A 53 7.31 -13.37 -12.04
C LEU A 53 8.44 -12.59 -12.72
N ALA A 54 9.34 -11.98 -11.93
CA ALA A 54 10.49 -11.27 -12.48
C ALA A 54 11.47 -12.21 -13.20
N LEU A 55 11.77 -13.37 -12.61
CA LEU A 55 12.68 -14.35 -13.22
C LEU A 55 12.13 -14.97 -14.50
N PHE A 56 10.82 -15.13 -14.60
CA PHE A 56 10.16 -15.64 -15.81
C PHE A 56 9.81 -14.55 -16.83
N GLY A 57 10.24 -13.30 -16.61
CA GLY A 57 9.98 -12.17 -17.51
C GLY A 57 8.52 -11.72 -17.56
N ALA A 58 7.67 -12.18 -16.62
CA ALA A 58 6.26 -11.80 -16.52
C ALA A 58 6.04 -10.52 -15.69
N LEU A 59 7.09 -9.97 -15.09
CA LEU A 59 7.11 -8.70 -14.36
C LEU A 59 8.40 -7.97 -14.74
N GLY A 60 8.24 -6.83 -15.40
CA GLY A 60 9.35 -5.97 -15.82
C GLY A 60 10.09 -5.35 -14.63
N GLU A 61 11.38 -5.04 -14.82
CA GLU A 61 12.19 -4.44 -13.75
C GLU A 61 11.61 -3.12 -13.21
N ALA A 62 11.04 -2.27 -14.07
CA ALA A 62 10.40 -1.02 -13.70
C ALA A 62 9.01 -1.20 -13.05
N GLU A 63 8.34 -2.32 -13.30
CA GLU A 63 7.02 -2.66 -12.76
C GLU A 63 7.09 -3.22 -11.33
N GLY A 64 8.23 -3.84 -10.98
CA GLY A 64 8.40 -4.63 -9.76
C GLY A 64 8.04 -3.89 -8.48
N ALA A 65 8.45 -2.62 -8.37
CA ALA A 65 8.17 -1.80 -7.20
C ALA A 65 6.66 -1.49 -7.07
N SER A 66 5.99 -1.16 -8.17
CA SER A 66 4.55 -0.90 -8.18
C SER A 66 3.74 -2.15 -7.86
N TYR A 67 4.11 -3.30 -8.43
CA TYR A 67 3.50 -4.59 -8.11
C TYR A 67 3.65 -4.94 -6.63
N LEU A 68 4.85 -4.80 -6.06
CA LEU A 68 5.11 -5.05 -4.63
C LEU A 68 4.28 -4.12 -3.74
N SER A 69 4.18 -2.83 -4.09
CA SER A 69 3.34 -1.87 -3.38
C SER A 69 1.87 -2.29 -3.39
N GLY A 70 1.32 -2.64 -4.56
CA GLY A 70 -0.05 -3.14 -4.69
C GLY A 70 -0.30 -4.39 -3.86
N LEU A 71 0.65 -5.32 -3.83
CA LEU A 71 0.57 -6.54 -3.04
C LEU A 71 0.50 -6.24 -1.54
N LEU A 72 1.40 -5.41 -1.01
CA LEU A 72 1.46 -5.07 0.43
C LEU A 72 0.23 -4.29 0.87
N ILE A 73 -0.13 -3.22 0.13
CA ILE A 73 -1.32 -2.41 0.42
C ILE A 73 -2.59 -3.26 0.29
N GLY A 74 -2.66 -4.15 -0.69
CA GLY A 74 -3.79 -5.05 -0.86
C GLY A 74 -3.99 -5.99 0.32
N HIS A 75 -2.92 -6.57 0.87
CA HIS A 75 -2.99 -7.39 2.08
C HIS A 75 -3.40 -6.58 3.31
N GLU A 76 -2.86 -5.37 3.48
CA GLU A 76 -3.22 -4.47 4.57
C GLU A 76 -4.69 -4.06 4.51
N VAL A 77 -5.15 -3.56 3.37
CA VAL A 77 -6.54 -3.13 3.20
C VAL A 77 -7.52 -4.30 3.38
N ARG A 78 -7.16 -5.51 2.89
CA ARG A 78 -7.96 -6.72 3.12
C ARG A 78 -8.09 -7.07 4.59
N ALA A 79 -7.05 -6.86 5.38
CA ALA A 79 -7.06 -7.14 6.82
C ALA A 79 -7.76 -6.04 7.63
N ALA A 80 -7.66 -4.78 7.20
CA ALA A 80 -8.18 -3.63 7.93
C ALA A 80 -9.63 -3.27 7.59
N CYS A 81 -10.06 -3.47 6.33
CA CYS A 81 -11.41 -3.13 5.89
C CYS A 81 -12.37 -4.30 6.12
N ALA A 82 -13.28 -4.14 7.08
CA ALA A 82 -14.18 -5.19 7.56
C ALA A 82 -15.40 -5.45 6.65
N GLY A 83 -15.48 -4.90 5.43
CA GLY A 83 -16.59 -5.20 4.51
C GLY A 83 -17.06 -4.01 3.66
N ASP A 84 -18.07 -4.30 2.84
CA ASP A 84 -18.67 -3.35 1.90
C ASP A 84 -19.33 -2.16 2.63
N GLY A 85 -19.20 -0.97 2.05
CA GLY A 85 -19.84 0.25 2.56
C GLY A 85 -19.10 0.95 3.70
N ALA A 86 -17.96 0.45 4.16
CA ALA A 86 -17.13 1.13 5.15
C ALA A 86 -16.55 2.43 4.56
N SER A 87 -16.55 3.50 5.35
CA SER A 87 -15.85 4.75 5.02
C SER A 87 -14.51 4.77 5.75
N VAL A 88 -13.42 4.88 4.99
CA VAL A 88 -12.05 4.90 5.52
C VAL A 88 -11.44 6.28 5.31
N HIS A 89 -11.05 6.94 6.39
CA HIS A 89 -10.38 8.24 6.33
C HIS A 89 -8.87 8.04 6.17
N LEU A 90 -8.31 8.62 5.12
CA LEU A 90 -6.88 8.60 4.81
C LEU A 90 -6.27 9.96 5.12
N ILE A 91 -5.19 9.98 5.90
CA ILE A 91 -4.42 11.19 6.22
C ILE A 91 -2.96 10.92 5.86
N GLY A 92 -2.39 11.74 4.98
CA GLY A 92 -1.01 11.60 4.56
C GLY A 92 -0.73 12.22 3.20
N ALA A 93 0.45 11.91 2.63
CA ALA A 93 0.86 12.38 1.31
C ALA A 93 -0.10 11.94 0.21
N GLU A 94 -0.43 12.84 -0.69
CA GLU A 94 -1.43 12.66 -1.75
C GLU A 94 -1.18 11.40 -2.58
N THR A 95 0.06 11.16 -3.01
CA THR A 95 0.42 9.99 -3.81
C THR A 95 0.12 8.68 -3.09
N LEU A 96 0.48 8.59 -1.81
CA LEU A 96 0.24 7.39 -1.01
C LEU A 96 -1.25 7.20 -0.71
N CYS A 97 -1.95 8.27 -0.35
CA CYS A 97 -3.40 8.24 -0.15
C CYS A 97 -4.14 7.79 -1.42
N GLY A 98 -3.66 8.20 -2.60
CA GLY A 98 -4.21 7.74 -3.89
C GLY A 98 -4.09 6.23 -4.09
N LEU A 99 -2.95 5.63 -3.72
CA LEU A 99 -2.75 4.17 -3.80
C LEU A 99 -3.69 3.42 -2.83
N TYR A 100 -3.81 3.91 -1.59
CA TYR A 100 -4.74 3.33 -0.61
C TYR A 100 -6.20 3.51 -1.03
N ALA A 101 -6.59 4.69 -1.54
CA ALA A 101 -7.96 4.93 -2.02
C ALA A 101 -8.33 3.96 -3.15
N ARG A 102 -7.39 3.69 -4.07
CA ARG A 102 -7.56 2.70 -5.14
C ARG A 102 -7.77 1.28 -4.58
N ALA A 103 -6.96 0.89 -3.60
CA ALA A 103 -7.08 -0.42 -2.97
C ALA A 103 -8.40 -0.59 -2.19
N ILE A 104 -8.84 0.46 -1.49
CA ILE A 104 -10.11 0.51 -0.74
C ILE A 104 -11.30 0.41 -1.71
N ALA A 105 -11.26 1.18 -2.81
CA ALA A 105 -12.30 1.12 -3.84
C ALA A 105 -12.42 -0.28 -4.49
N ALA A 106 -11.29 -0.97 -4.70
CA ALA A 106 -11.26 -2.34 -5.21
C ALA A 106 -11.93 -3.35 -4.25
N ARG A 107 -12.18 -2.96 -2.98
CA ARG A 107 -12.90 -3.74 -1.96
C ARG A 107 -14.36 -3.31 -1.78
N GLY A 108 -14.89 -2.41 -2.63
CA GLY A 108 -16.25 -1.89 -2.49
C GLY A 108 -16.43 -0.89 -1.33
N ALA A 109 -15.35 -0.45 -0.68
CA ALA A 109 -15.38 0.55 0.38
C ALA A 109 -15.09 1.96 -0.17
N GLN A 110 -15.39 2.99 0.63
CA GLN A 110 -15.15 4.39 0.26
C GLN A 110 -13.94 4.94 1.00
N ALA A 111 -13.07 5.66 0.29
CA ALA A 111 -11.97 6.40 0.87
C ALA A 111 -12.28 7.89 0.91
N VAL A 112 -12.05 8.53 2.06
CA VAL A 112 -12.10 9.97 2.24
C VAL A 112 -10.68 10.46 2.50
N VAL A 113 -10.10 11.16 1.53
CA VAL A 113 -8.72 11.64 1.62
C VAL A 113 -8.70 13.01 2.30
N HIS A 114 -7.84 13.15 3.29
CA HIS A 114 -7.53 14.41 3.97
C HIS A 114 -6.06 14.76 3.70
N GLY A 115 -5.78 16.06 3.54
CA GLY A 115 -4.42 16.54 3.40
C GLY A 115 -3.59 16.33 4.68
N GLU A 116 -2.27 16.44 4.55
CA GLU A 116 -1.33 16.29 5.68
C GLU A 116 -1.62 17.28 6.82
N GLU A 117 -2.18 18.45 6.52
CA GLU A 117 -2.58 19.45 7.50
C GLU A 117 -3.70 18.96 8.45
N ALA A 118 -4.41 17.88 8.11
CA ALA A 118 -5.43 17.32 9.00
C ALA A 118 -4.83 16.80 10.31
N ALA A 119 -3.63 16.22 10.27
CA ALA A 119 -2.91 15.77 11.45
C ALA A 119 -2.53 16.96 12.36
N ALA A 120 -1.98 18.03 11.79
CA ALA A 120 -1.62 19.24 12.53
C ALA A 120 -2.85 19.91 13.18
N ARG A 121 -3.96 20.00 12.44
CA ARG A 121 -5.23 20.52 13.00
C ARG A 121 -5.78 19.66 14.13
N GLY A 122 -5.67 18.34 14.01
CA GLY A 122 -6.06 17.40 15.07
C GLY A 122 -5.23 17.58 16.33
N LEU A 123 -3.91 17.64 16.21
CA LEU A 123 -3.00 17.89 17.33
C LEU A 123 -3.26 19.25 18.00
N PHE A 124 -3.48 20.30 17.22
CA PHE A 124 -3.82 21.62 17.75
C PHE A 124 -5.12 21.61 18.58
N ARG A 125 -6.15 20.91 18.13
CA ARG A 125 -7.39 20.75 18.90
C ARG A 125 -7.17 19.98 20.20
N LEU A 126 -6.43 18.87 20.13
CA LEU A 126 -6.09 18.08 21.32
C LEU A 126 -5.28 18.90 22.34
N SER A 127 -4.33 19.73 21.88
CA SER A 127 -3.51 20.55 22.75
C SER A 127 -4.32 21.58 23.58
N ALA A 128 -5.46 22.01 23.07
CA ALA A 128 -6.36 22.93 23.78
C ALA A 128 -7.18 22.23 24.90
N GLU A 129 -7.31 20.90 24.84
CA GLU A 129 -8.08 20.11 25.82
C GLU A 129 -7.18 19.44 26.86
N VAL A 130 -5.86 19.37 26.63
CA VAL A 130 -4.89 18.76 27.55
C VAL A 130 -4.32 19.84 28.49
N ASN A 131 -4.60 19.73 29.79
CA ASN A 131 -3.90 20.52 30.80
C ASN A 131 -2.45 20.04 30.91
N TRP A 132 -1.54 20.77 30.31
CA TRP A 132 -0.10 20.58 30.48
C TRP A 132 0.33 21.07 31.85
N GLN A 133 0.39 20.16 32.82
CA GLN A 133 0.99 20.43 34.14
C GLN A 133 2.48 20.13 34.13
#